data_cf0947016d0dd1d9f811f5ef86a15d6e
#
_entry.id   cf0947016d0dd1d9f811f5ef86a15d6e
#
_cell.length_a   1.000
_cell.length_b   1.000
_cell.length_c   1.000
_cell.angle_alpha   90.00
_cell.angle_beta   90.00
_cell.angle_gamma   90.00
#
_symmetry.space_group_name_H-M   'P 1'
#
loop_
_entity.id
_entity.type
_entity.pdbx_description
1 polymer ?
#
loop_
_entity_poly.entity_id
_entity_poly.type
_entity_poly.pdbx_seq_one_letter_code
_entity_poly.pdbx_strand_id
1 'polypeptide(L)'
;YNRLYGEKKDDGLLWGKPIKKGKVRPIDSIIEEENKVIVEGEFVKTLDKDSNLIAFNEREMRTKDISLSFNLCDGTGGLFIKMRFSAKDGNDAKAECKQLTSVLKPGMRLRIQGNVAPDRFNNDEMTLTPFGIMKIDVPERKDNAEVKRVELHCHTKMSKMDGLTPMKDLVKKAIKWGHKALAITDHGVVQAFPFCYDAAQGSDLKLIF
;
A
#
# COMPACT_ATOMS: atom_id res chain seq x y z
N TYR A 1 -0.69 24.18 18.03
CA TYR A 1 -0.96 22.74 17.87
C TYR A 1 -2.08 22.47 16.86
N ASN A 2 -3.13 23.32 16.82
CA ASN A 2 -4.29 23.14 15.93
C ASN A 2 -4.12 23.74 14.52
N ARG A 3 -2.97 24.30 14.16
CA ARG A 3 -2.73 24.90 12.84
C ARG A 3 -2.29 23.92 11.76
N LEU A 4 -1.83 22.73 12.12
CA LEU A 4 -1.36 21.70 11.18
C LEU A 4 -2.45 20.68 10.81
N TYR A 5 -3.45 20.53 11.66
CA TYR A 5 -4.54 19.58 11.48
C TYR A 5 -5.86 20.36 11.67
N GLY A 6 -6.30 21.04 10.60
CA GLY A 6 -7.63 21.66 10.56
C GLY A 6 -8.70 20.66 10.94
N GLU A 7 -9.80 21.15 11.51
CA GLU A 7 -10.96 20.35 11.92
C GLU A 7 -11.26 19.24 10.92
N LYS A 8 -11.42 18.02 11.44
CA LYS A 8 -11.73 16.79 10.69
C LYS A 8 -12.92 17.00 9.75
N LYS A 9 -12.65 17.43 8.53
CA LYS A 9 -13.40 16.96 7.37
C LYS A 9 -12.74 15.67 6.95
N ASP A 10 -13.53 14.63 6.85
CA ASP A 10 -13.15 13.26 6.50
C ASP A 10 -12.76 13.17 5.01
N ASP A 11 -11.73 13.92 4.63
CA ASP A 11 -11.23 14.06 3.25
C ASP A 11 -10.01 13.16 2.97
N GLY A 12 -9.67 12.28 3.92
CA GLY A 12 -8.56 11.34 3.79
C GLY A 12 -7.17 11.95 3.96
N LEU A 13 -7.04 13.22 4.36
CA LEU A 13 -5.74 13.86 4.58
C LEU A 13 -4.98 13.19 5.72
N LEU A 14 -3.78 12.66 5.41
CA LEU A 14 -2.89 12.01 6.38
C LEU A 14 -1.76 12.93 6.83
N TRP A 15 -1.27 13.79 5.92
CA TRP A 15 -0.17 14.70 6.23
C TRP A 15 -0.11 15.88 5.25
N GLY A 16 0.35 17.04 5.73
CA GLY A 16 0.65 18.21 4.95
C GLY A 16 -0.59 18.98 4.49
N LYS A 17 -0.58 19.45 3.23
CA LYS A 17 -1.65 20.27 2.66
C LYS A 17 -2.67 19.41 1.91
N PRO A 18 -3.98 19.76 1.97
CA PRO A 18 -4.99 19.10 1.15
C PRO A 18 -4.65 19.19 -0.34
N ILE A 19 -4.75 18.07 -1.04
CA ILE A 19 -4.46 17.99 -2.47
C ILE A 19 -5.74 18.37 -3.22
N LYS A 20 -5.70 19.50 -3.92
CA LYS A 20 -6.81 19.92 -4.80
C LYS A 20 -6.94 18.99 -6.00
N LYS A 21 -8.10 18.99 -6.64
CA LYS A 21 -8.31 18.25 -7.89
C LYS A 21 -7.27 18.68 -8.93
N GLY A 22 -6.60 17.70 -9.54
CA GLY A 22 -5.59 17.93 -10.57
C GLY A 22 -5.38 16.64 -11.38
N LYS A 23 -4.59 16.74 -12.46
CA LYS A 23 -4.27 15.59 -13.31
C LYS A 23 -3.29 14.68 -12.57
N VAL A 24 -3.69 13.44 -12.35
CA VAL A 24 -2.81 12.38 -11.83
C VAL A 24 -1.88 11.92 -12.95
N ARG A 25 -0.60 11.82 -12.64
CA ARG A 25 0.45 11.33 -13.56
C ARG A 25 0.75 9.87 -13.29
N PRO A 26 0.81 9.00 -14.31
CA PRO A 26 1.41 7.67 -14.18
C PRO A 26 2.89 7.79 -13.77
N ILE A 27 3.35 6.92 -12.89
CA ILE A 27 4.71 6.98 -12.34
C ILE A 27 5.76 6.79 -13.44
N ASP A 28 5.54 5.88 -14.39
CA ASP A 28 6.43 5.63 -15.52
C ASP A 28 6.60 6.82 -16.47
N SER A 29 5.63 7.77 -16.45
CA SER A 29 5.70 8.99 -17.27
C SER A 29 6.57 10.09 -16.66
N ILE A 30 7.10 9.90 -15.44
CA ILE A 30 7.90 10.91 -14.72
C ILE A 30 9.37 10.58 -14.96
N ILE A 31 9.95 11.19 -16.00
CA ILE A 31 11.32 10.93 -16.44
C ILE A 31 12.28 12.10 -16.19
N GLU A 32 11.75 13.25 -15.80
CA GLU A 32 12.51 14.47 -15.55
C GLU A 32 12.04 15.21 -14.29
N GLU A 33 12.77 16.23 -13.88
CA GLU A 33 12.41 17.05 -12.74
C GLU A 33 11.11 17.81 -13.00
N GLU A 34 10.12 17.64 -12.13
CA GLU A 34 8.81 18.27 -12.24
C GLU A 34 8.34 18.85 -10.89
N ASN A 35 7.65 19.97 -10.94
CA ASN A 35 7.06 20.59 -9.75
C ASN A 35 5.55 20.30 -9.65
N LYS A 36 5.07 20.13 -8.41
CA LYS A 36 3.65 19.95 -8.08
C LYS A 36 2.97 18.77 -8.77
N VAL A 37 3.72 17.69 -9.00
CA VAL A 37 3.18 16.45 -9.57
C VAL A 37 2.20 15.82 -8.59
N ILE A 38 1.11 15.25 -9.12
CA ILE A 38 0.16 14.45 -8.35
C ILE A 38 0.29 13.01 -8.85
N VAL A 39 0.58 12.08 -7.95
CA VAL A 39 0.63 10.65 -8.20
C VAL A 39 -0.35 9.91 -7.31
N GLU A 40 -0.84 8.78 -7.80
CA GLU A 40 -1.66 7.85 -7.02
C GLU A 40 -1.04 6.46 -7.10
N GLY A 41 -0.92 5.79 -5.96
CA GLY A 41 -0.35 4.46 -5.95
C GLY A 41 -0.60 3.75 -4.61
N GLU A 42 -0.18 2.51 -4.55
CA GLU A 42 -0.16 1.72 -3.34
C GLU A 42 1.17 1.91 -2.61
N PHE A 43 1.09 2.13 -1.30
CA PHE A 43 2.26 2.11 -0.43
C PHE A 43 2.75 0.67 -0.29
N VAL A 44 3.94 0.38 -0.80
CA VAL A 44 4.52 -0.96 -0.81
C VAL A 44 5.73 -1.05 0.12
N LYS A 45 5.94 -2.26 0.67
CA LYS A 45 7.17 -2.56 1.40
C LYS A 45 8.34 -2.67 0.43
N THR A 46 9.54 -2.34 0.91
CA THR A 46 10.79 -2.50 0.18
C THR A 46 11.78 -3.37 0.95
N LEU A 47 12.83 -3.80 0.31
CA LEU A 47 13.94 -4.47 0.97
C LEU A 47 14.94 -3.44 1.49
N ASP A 48 15.41 -3.63 2.72
CA ASP A 48 16.56 -2.90 3.26
C ASP A 48 17.89 -3.53 2.75
N LYS A 49 19.01 -3.00 3.23
CA LYS A 49 20.35 -3.49 2.86
C LYS A 49 20.61 -4.94 3.29
N ASP A 50 19.90 -5.40 4.31
CA ASP A 50 20.02 -6.74 4.89
C ASP A 50 18.92 -7.68 4.34
N SER A 51 18.24 -7.27 3.25
CA SER A 51 17.15 -8.01 2.59
C SER A 51 15.91 -8.24 3.45
N ASN A 52 15.68 -7.42 4.48
CA ASN A 52 14.45 -7.46 5.25
C ASN A 52 13.37 -6.60 4.60
N LEU A 53 12.11 -7.06 4.65
CA LEU A 53 10.97 -6.30 4.18
C LEU A 53 10.60 -5.20 5.19
N ILE A 54 10.90 -3.96 4.84
CA ILE A 54 10.59 -2.78 5.64
C ILE A 54 9.48 -1.94 5.00
N ALA A 55 8.68 -1.29 5.83
CA ALA A 55 7.67 -0.33 5.38
C ALA A 55 8.30 1.06 5.15
N PHE A 56 9.17 1.46 6.05
CA PHE A 56 9.81 2.77 6.05
C PHE A 56 11.32 2.62 6.23
N ASN A 57 12.07 3.53 5.60
CA ASN A 57 13.46 3.77 5.95
C ASN A 57 13.53 5.10 6.70
N GLU A 58 13.82 5.03 8.01
CA GLU A 58 13.93 6.20 8.90
C GLU A 58 15.39 6.42 9.28
N ARG A 59 15.85 7.65 9.15
CA ARG A 59 17.22 8.03 9.50
C ARG A 59 17.25 9.36 10.25
N GLU A 60 17.81 9.35 11.45
CA GLU A 60 18.13 10.57 12.19
C GLU A 60 19.38 11.23 11.62
N MET A 61 19.28 12.52 11.35
CA MET A 61 20.38 13.33 10.81
C MET A 61 21.17 13.99 11.97
N ARG A 62 22.40 14.43 11.68
CA ARG A 62 23.22 15.16 12.68
C ARG A 62 22.53 16.42 13.22
N THR A 63 21.64 17.02 12.47
CA THR A 63 20.80 18.17 12.85
C THR A 63 19.60 17.81 13.72
N LYS A 64 19.45 16.53 14.15
CA LYS A 64 18.28 15.95 14.81
C LYS A 64 17.01 15.96 13.95
N ASP A 65 17.12 16.33 12.69
CA ASP A 65 16.02 16.14 11.75
C ASP A 65 15.85 14.66 11.44
N ILE A 66 14.62 14.25 11.13
CA ILE A 66 14.32 12.88 10.72
C ILE A 66 14.06 12.87 9.20
N SER A 67 14.79 12.02 8.49
CA SER A 67 14.49 11.67 7.10
C SER A 67 13.69 10.38 7.09
N LEU A 68 12.50 10.43 6.50
CA LEU A 68 11.61 9.30 6.32
C LEU A 68 11.44 9.03 4.83
N SER A 69 11.54 7.77 4.42
CA SER A 69 11.27 7.40 3.04
C SER A 69 10.52 6.08 2.93
N PHE A 70 9.75 5.95 1.85
CA PHE A 70 8.97 4.77 1.52
C PHE A 70 8.68 4.71 0.01
N ASN A 71 8.19 3.59 -0.49
CA ASN A 71 7.90 3.39 -1.91
C ASN A 71 6.41 3.43 -2.21
N LEU A 72 6.07 4.07 -3.32
CA LEU A 72 4.74 4.10 -3.90
C LEU A 72 4.78 3.40 -5.26
N CYS A 73 3.80 2.53 -5.56
CA CYS A 73 3.68 1.81 -6.82
C CYS A 73 2.26 1.99 -7.38
N ASP A 74 2.14 2.33 -8.67
CA ASP A 74 0.84 2.49 -9.35
C ASP A 74 0.54 1.39 -10.36
N GLY A 75 1.45 0.42 -10.49
CA GLY A 75 1.38 -0.66 -11.46
C GLY A 75 2.08 -0.34 -12.79
N THR A 76 2.39 0.94 -13.08
CA THR A 76 3.25 1.33 -14.23
C THR A 76 4.71 1.41 -13.79
N GLY A 77 4.95 1.84 -12.55
CA GLY A 77 6.29 1.98 -11.99
C GLY A 77 6.27 2.14 -10.47
N GLY A 78 7.48 2.28 -9.91
CA GLY A 78 7.71 2.60 -8.51
C GLY A 78 8.32 4.00 -8.37
N LEU A 79 7.91 4.74 -7.34
CA LEU A 79 8.42 6.07 -7.03
C LEU A 79 8.84 6.13 -5.56
N PHE A 80 10.06 6.60 -5.34
CA PHE A 80 10.59 6.80 -3.99
C PHE A 80 10.04 8.10 -3.41
N ILE A 81 9.42 8.02 -2.25
CA ILE A 81 8.88 9.18 -1.52
C ILE A 81 9.82 9.50 -0.37
N LYS A 82 10.31 10.73 -0.30
CA LYS A 82 11.25 11.17 0.73
C LYS A 82 10.79 12.44 1.39
N MET A 83 10.74 12.41 2.71
CA MET A 83 10.30 13.53 3.56
C MET A 83 11.37 13.86 4.59
N ARG A 84 11.36 15.10 5.05
CA ARG A 84 12.22 15.56 6.15
C ARG A 84 11.36 16.27 7.19
N PHE A 85 11.44 15.80 8.41
CA PHE A 85 10.88 16.46 9.57
C PHE A 85 11.98 17.27 10.24
N SER A 86 11.75 18.56 10.43
CA SER A 86 12.74 19.47 10.98
C SER A 86 12.64 19.57 12.50
N ALA A 87 13.77 19.47 13.19
CA ALA A 87 13.87 19.68 14.63
C ALA A 87 14.04 21.15 15.02
N LYS A 88 13.97 22.09 14.02
CA LYS A 88 14.08 23.52 14.25
C LYS A 88 12.80 24.08 14.87
N ASP A 89 12.90 25.26 15.49
CA ASP A 89 11.78 26.04 16.02
C ASP A 89 10.95 25.33 17.11
N GLY A 90 11.59 24.42 17.88
CA GLY A 90 10.94 23.71 18.99
C GLY A 90 10.04 22.56 18.54
N ASN A 91 10.04 22.17 17.26
CA ASN A 91 9.31 21.02 16.77
C ASN A 91 10.00 19.72 17.19
N ASP A 92 9.21 18.74 17.61
CA ASP A 92 9.68 17.38 17.82
C ASP A 92 9.55 16.57 16.53
N ALA A 93 10.62 16.60 15.70
CA ALA A 93 10.69 15.89 14.42
C ALA A 93 10.40 14.38 14.59
N LYS A 94 10.81 13.80 15.72
CA LYS A 94 10.60 12.38 16.02
C LYS A 94 9.14 12.09 16.32
N ALA A 95 8.47 12.97 17.06
CA ALA A 95 7.04 12.82 17.34
C ALA A 95 6.20 12.97 16.08
N GLU A 96 6.49 13.95 15.20
CA GLU A 96 5.81 14.14 13.93
C GLU A 96 6.01 12.92 12.99
N CYS A 97 7.22 12.43 12.86
CA CYS A 97 7.52 11.23 12.09
C CYS A 97 6.74 10.02 12.62
N LYS A 98 6.77 9.79 13.94
CA LYS A 98 6.05 8.70 14.58
C LYS A 98 4.54 8.79 14.40
N GLN A 99 3.98 10.00 14.44
CA GLN A 99 2.56 10.22 14.20
C GLN A 99 2.17 9.79 12.78
N LEU A 100 2.93 10.19 11.76
CA LEU A 100 2.68 9.81 10.38
C LEU A 100 2.84 8.29 10.16
N THR A 101 3.92 7.70 10.67
CA THR A 101 4.18 6.26 10.50
C THR A 101 3.17 5.38 11.25
N SER A 102 2.49 5.92 12.27
CA SER A 102 1.42 5.20 12.99
C SER A 102 0.15 5.04 12.15
N VAL A 103 -0.13 5.97 11.24
CA VAL A 103 -1.34 5.99 10.39
C VAL A 103 -1.08 5.43 8.99
N LEU A 104 0.13 5.60 8.44
CA LEU A 104 0.51 5.04 7.15
C LEU A 104 0.81 3.54 7.29
N LYS A 105 0.17 2.72 6.46
CA LYS A 105 0.39 1.27 6.44
C LYS A 105 0.57 0.76 5.01
N PRO A 106 1.49 -0.20 4.78
CA PRO A 106 1.59 -0.88 3.49
C PRO A 106 0.24 -1.44 3.03
N GLY A 107 -0.02 -1.37 1.74
CA GLY A 107 -1.30 -1.72 1.13
C GLY A 107 -2.30 -0.57 1.05
N MET A 108 -2.04 0.58 1.69
CA MET A 108 -2.88 1.76 1.51
C MET A 108 -2.69 2.37 0.13
N ARG A 109 -3.80 2.75 -0.51
CA ARG A 109 -3.76 3.62 -1.70
C ARG A 109 -3.66 5.07 -1.25
N LEU A 110 -2.67 5.75 -1.81
CA LEU A 110 -2.34 7.13 -1.47
C LEU A 110 -2.41 8.01 -2.72
N ARG A 111 -2.85 9.24 -2.53
CA ARG A 111 -2.65 10.34 -3.46
C ARG A 111 -1.63 11.27 -2.84
N ILE A 112 -0.54 11.53 -3.55
CA ILE A 112 0.57 12.35 -3.07
C ILE A 112 0.83 13.47 -4.05
N GLN A 113 0.97 14.68 -3.54
CA GLN A 113 1.40 15.83 -4.33
C GLN A 113 2.75 16.33 -3.82
N GLY A 114 3.69 16.53 -4.72
CA GLY A 114 5.02 16.98 -4.36
C GLY A 114 5.85 17.44 -5.56
N ASN A 115 7.11 17.73 -5.32
CA ASN A 115 8.11 17.95 -6.35
C ASN A 115 8.89 16.66 -6.58
N VAL A 116 9.19 16.37 -7.83
CA VAL A 116 10.03 15.24 -8.23
C VAL A 116 11.37 15.78 -8.71
N ALA A 117 12.46 15.22 -8.21
CA ALA A 117 13.82 15.53 -8.62
C ALA A 117 14.73 14.32 -8.43
N PRO A 118 15.86 14.24 -9.15
CA PRO A 118 16.88 13.22 -8.90
C PRO A 118 17.46 13.33 -7.49
N ASP A 119 17.57 12.20 -6.78
CA ASP A 119 18.22 12.15 -5.45
C ASP A 119 19.65 11.63 -5.57
N ARG A 120 20.62 12.52 -5.44
CA ARG A 120 22.07 12.20 -5.48
C ARG A 120 22.50 11.16 -4.45
N PHE A 121 21.72 10.97 -3.39
CA PHE A 121 21.98 9.96 -2.36
C PHE A 121 21.32 8.61 -2.65
N ASN A 122 20.54 8.52 -3.73
CA ASN A 122 19.86 7.32 -4.19
C ASN A 122 20.12 7.09 -5.69
N ASN A 123 21.39 7.07 -6.10
CA ASN A 123 21.84 6.80 -7.46
C ASN A 123 21.16 7.67 -8.54
N ASP A 124 20.85 8.93 -8.21
CA ASP A 124 20.11 9.86 -9.06
C ASP A 124 18.71 9.37 -9.49
N GLU A 125 18.13 8.43 -8.76
CA GLU A 125 16.75 7.99 -8.98
C GLU A 125 15.76 9.13 -8.68
N MET A 126 14.69 9.18 -9.48
CA MET A 126 13.63 10.17 -9.31
C MET A 126 12.93 9.96 -7.97
N THR A 127 12.92 11.02 -7.17
CA THR A 127 12.38 10.99 -5.81
C THR A 127 11.36 12.10 -5.63
N LEU A 128 10.19 11.78 -5.08
CA LEU A 128 9.15 12.76 -4.79
C LEU A 128 9.26 13.26 -3.35
N THR A 129 9.41 14.58 -3.20
CA THR A 129 9.30 15.29 -1.92
C THR A 129 7.88 15.81 -1.75
N PRO A 130 7.07 15.24 -0.83
CA PRO A 130 5.66 15.54 -0.74
C PRO A 130 5.36 16.88 -0.08
N PHE A 131 4.26 17.52 -0.50
CA PHE A 131 3.60 18.63 0.18
C PHE A 131 2.34 18.21 0.91
N GLY A 132 1.71 17.12 0.45
CA GLY A 132 0.52 16.55 1.02
C GLY A 132 0.39 15.07 0.67
N ILE A 133 -0.14 14.31 1.61
CA ILE A 133 -0.42 12.88 1.49
C ILE A 133 -1.86 12.65 1.90
N MET A 134 -2.65 12.06 1.02
CA MET A 134 -4.04 11.71 1.26
C MET A 134 -4.24 10.21 1.06
N LYS A 135 -5.03 9.59 1.93
CA LYS A 135 -5.58 8.26 1.68
C LYS A 135 -6.70 8.38 0.65
N ILE A 136 -6.69 7.49 -0.33
CA ILE A 136 -7.80 7.36 -1.29
C ILE A 136 -8.46 6.00 -1.13
N ASP A 137 -9.78 6.01 -1.10
CA ASP A 137 -10.55 4.77 -1.13
C ASP A 137 -10.71 4.33 -2.58
N VAL A 138 -10.15 3.16 -2.87
CA VAL A 138 -10.36 2.53 -4.19
C VAL A 138 -11.55 1.59 -4.06
N PRO A 139 -12.55 1.71 -4.94
CA PRO A 139 -13.65 0.78 -4.95
C PRO A 139 -13.12 -0.64 -5.09
N GLU A 140 -13.38 -1.46 -4.09
CA GLU A 140 -12.96 -2.86 -4.14
C GLU A 140 -13.73 -3.56 -5.27
N ARG A 141 -13.02 -4.41 -6.04
CA ARG A 141 -13.68 -5.27 -7.02
C ARG A 141 -14.74 -6.12 -6.32
N LYS A 142 -15.95 -6.07 -6.87
CA LYS A 142 -17.09 -6.89 -6.44
C LYS A 142 -17.42 -7.86 -7.57
N ASP A 143 -17.87 -9.04 -7.20
CA ASP A 143 -18.58 -9.89 -8.13
C ASP A 143 -20.03 -9.43 -8.19
N ASN A 144 -20.44 -8.84 -9.31
CA ASN A 144 -21.80 -8.32 -9.53
C ASN A 144 -22.65 -9.30 -10.34
N ALA A 145 -22.19 -10.53 -10.60
CA ALA A 145 -22.96 -11.52 -11.30
C ALA A 145 -24.22 -11.89 -10.47
N GLU A 146 -25.37 -11.96 -11.11
CA GLU A 146 -26.63 -12.38 -10.48
C GLU A 146 -26.52 -13.82 -10.00
N VAL A 147 -26.00 -14.70 -10.85
CA VAL A 147 -25.68 -16.09 -10.49
C VAL A 147 -24.18 -16.20 -10.25
N LYS A 148 -23.78 -16.54 -9.03
CA LYS A 148 -22.36 -16.68 -8.66
C LYS A 148 -21.77 -17.96 -9.24
N ARG A 149 -20.57 -17.82 -9.80
CA ARG A 149 -19.80 -18.97 -10.25
C ARG A 149 -19.38 -19.84 -9.06
N VAL A 150 -19.45 -21.14 -9.25
CA VAL A 150 -18.75 -22.12 -8.40
C VAL A 150 -17.35 -22.32 -8.99
N GLU A 151 -16.30 -21.97 -8.25
CA GLU A 151 -14.94 -22.21 -8.72
C GLU A 151 -14.52 -23.64 -8.40
N LEU A 152 -14.29 -24.41 -9.47
CA LEU A 152 -13.98 -25.84 -9.38
C LEU A 152 -12.49 -26.16 -9.65
N HIS A 153 -11.68 -25.14 -10.00
CA HIS A 153 -10.27 -25.31 -10.29
C HIS A 153 -9.49 -24.12 -9.73
N CYS A 154 -8.97 -24.25 -8.53
CA CYS A 154 -8.28 -23.16 -7.85
C CYS A 154 -7.03 -23.66 -7.13
N HIS A 155 -5.90 -23.04 -7.46
CA HIS A 155 -4.60 -23.35 -6.86
C HIS A 155 -4.21 -22.29 -5.84
N THR A 156 -3.76 -22.74 -4.68
CA THR A 156 -3.19 -21.88 -3.65
C THR A 156 -1.67 -21.79 -3.80
N LYS A 157 -1.02 -20.97 -2.97
CA LYS A 157 0.46 -20.92 -2.91
C LYS A 157 1.14 -22.27 -2.56
N MET A 158 0.35 -23.29 -2.22
CA MET A 158 0.89 -24.65 -2.00
C MET A 158 1.16 -25.37 -3.32
N SER A 159 0.55 -24.94 -4.41
CA SER A 159 0.94 -25.38 -5.76
C SER A 159 2.21 -24.64 -6.17
N LYS A 160 3.36 -25.26 -5.91
CA LYS A 160 4.69 -24.69 -6.15
C LYS A 160 4.85 -24.27 -7.61
N MET A 161 5.33 -23.04 -7.84
CA MET A 161 5.54 -22.41 -9.16
C MET A 161 4.27 -22.15 -9.99
N ASP A 162 3.07 -22.32 -9.40
CA ASP A 162 1.80 -22.13 -10.09
C ASP A 162 0.88 -21.18 -9.31
N GLY A 163 0.58 -21.49 -8.04
CA GLY A 163 -0.28 -20.66 -7.20
C GLY A 163 0.47 -19.60 -6.40
N LEU A 164 -0.01 -18.35 -6.40
CA LEU A 164 0.57 -17.24 -5.61
C LEU A 164 -0.30 -16.86 -4.41
N THR A 165 -1.59 -17.13 -4.47
CA THR A 165 -2.56 -16.63 -3.50
C THR A 165 -2.56 -17.46 -2.21
N PRO A 166 -2.43 -16.82 -1.03
CA PRO A 166 -2.60 -17.51 0.24
C PRO A 166 -4.00 -18.12 0.38
N MET A 167 -4.09 -19.34 0.93
CA MET A 167 -5.33 -20.09 1.08
C MET A 167 -6.45 -19.31 1.78
N LYS A 168 -6.10 -18.64 2.90
CA LYS A 168 -7.07 -17.85 3.68
C LYS A 168 -7.63 -16.66 2.90
N ASP A 169 -6.84 -16.07 2.01
CA ASP A 169 -7.28 -14.93 1.20
C ASP A 169 -8.23 -15.36 0.08
N LEU A 170 -8.01 -16.53 -0.53
CA LEU A 170 -8.94 -17.14 -1.49
C LEU A 170 -10.30 -17.38 -0.85
N VAL A 171 -10.33 -18.05 0.31
CA VAL A 171 -11.58 -18.37 1.03
C VAL A 171 -12.31 -17.08 1.43
N LYS A 172 -11.62 -16.12 2.03
CA LYS A 172 -12.20 -14.82 2.41
C LYS A 172 -12.77 -14.08 1.21
N LYS A 173 -12.10 -14.13 0.05
CA LYS A 173 -12.56 -13.48 -1.16
C LYS A 173 -13.82 -14.16 -1.70
N ALA A 174 -13.87 -15.50 -1.72
CA ALA A 174 -15.05 -16.26 -2.13
C ALA A 174 -16.26 -15.96 -1.24
N ILE A 175 -16.08 -15.93 0.08
CA ILE A 175 -17.12 -15.55 1.05
C ILE A 175 -17.60 -14.12 0.77
N LYS A 176 -16.69 -13.17 0.65
CA LYS A 176 -17.00 -11.76 0.40
C LYS A 176 -17.75 -11.52 -0.90
N TRP A 177 -17.50 -12.32 -1.92
CA TRP A 177 -18.19 -12.27 -3.20
C TRP A 177 -19.50 -13.07 -3.25
N GLY A 178 -19.80 -13.80 -2.17
CA GLY A 178 -21.04 -14.58 -2.05
C GLY A 178 -21.04 -15.87 -2.87
N HIS A 179 -19.86 -16.44 -3.15
CA HIS A 179 -19.75 -17.73 -3.82
C HIS A 179 -20.38 -18.84 -2.95
N LYS A 180 -21.02 -19.80 -3.60
CA LYS A 180 -21.67 -20.93 -2.91
C LYS A 180 -20.71 -22.07 -2.59
N ALA A 181 -19.70 -22.28 -3.45
CA ALA A 181 -18.68 -23.30 -3.25
C ALA A 181 -17.33 -22.86 -3.87
N LEU A 182 -16.27 -23.45 -3.36
CA LEU A 182 -14.90 -23.26 -3.82
C LEU A 182 -14.18 -24.61 -3.71
N ALA A 183 -13.61 -25.09 -4.83
CA ALA A 183 -12.73 -26.25 -4.83
C ALA A 183 -11.27 -25.81 -4.64
N ILE A 184 -10.52 -26.58 -3.85
CA ILE A 184 -9.08 -26.41 -3.67
C ILE A 184 -8.39 -27.58 -4.37
N THR A 185 -7.73 -27.27 -5.46
CA THR A 185 -7.18 -28.28 -6.38
C THR A 185 -5.67 -28.13 -6.57
N ASP A 186 -4.94 -28.01 -5.45
CA ASP A 186 -3.49 -27.88 -5.46
C ASP A 186 -2.81 -29.14 -6.04
N HIS A 187 -1.72 -28.95 -6.77
CA HIS A 187 -0.99 -30.02 -7.43
C HIS A 187 -0.34 -30.98 -6.45
N GLY A 188 -0.88 -32.21 -6.34
CA GLY A 188 -0.29 -33.32 -5.62
C GLY A 188 -0.15 -33.12 -4.10
N VAL A 189 -0.80 -32.11 -3.52
CA VAL A 189 -0.67 -31.77 -2.10
C VAL A 189 -2.03 -31.41 -1.48
N VAL A 190 -2.14 -31.61 -0.15
CA VAL A 190 -3.36 -31.33 0.63
C VAL A 190 -3.14 -30.31 1.76
N GLN A 191 -1.96 -29.71 1.82
CA GLN A 191 -1.56 -28.80 2.91
C GLN A 191 -2.47 -27.58 3.06
N ALA A 192 -3.15 -27.15 2.00
CA ALA A 192 -4.08 -26.02 2.05
C ALA A 192 -5.38 -26.35 2.77
N PHE A 193 -5.82 -27.62 2.80
CA PHE A 193 -7.16 -28.02 3.26
C PHE A 193 -7.49 -27.56 4.68
N PRO A 194 -6.68 -27.84 5.72
CA PRO A 194 -6.99 -27.39 7.07
C PRO A 194 -7.07 -25.86 7.18
N PHE A 195 -6.20 -25.12 6.50
CA PHE A 195 -6.21 -23.66 6.52
C PHE A 195 -7.42 -23.06 5.82
N CYS A 196 -7.89 -23.70 4.73
CA CYS A 196 -9.12 -23.30 4.03
C CYS A 196 -10.33 -23.60 4.90
N TYR A 197 -10.38 -24.78 5.52
CA TYR A 197 -11.44 -25.18 6.41
C TYR A 197 -11.59 -24.20 7.58
N ASP A 198 -10.51 -23.87 8.27
CA ASP A 198 -10.50 -22.91 9.36
C ASP A 198 -11.00 -21.52 8.90
N ALA A 199 -10.57 -21.10 7.71
CA ALA A 199 -10.96 -19.77 7.17
C ALA A 199 -12.42 -19.70 6.75
N ALA A 200 -13.08 -20.83 6.46
CA ALA A 200 -14.49 -20.92 6.09
C ALA A 200 -15.43 -21.07 7.28
N GLN A 201 -14.91 -21.29 8.49
CA GLN A 201 -15.74 -21.47 9.69
C GLN A 201 -16.69 -20.30 9.90
N GLY A 202 -17.95 -20.60 10.23
CA GLY A 202 -18.99 -19.58 10.42
C GLY A 202 -19.54 -18.96 9.13
N SER A 203 -19.20 -19.48 7.95
CA SER A 203 -19.74 -19.07 6.65
C SER A 203 -20.53 -20.19 5.99
N ASP A 204 -21.38 -19.82 5.01
CA ASP A 204 -22.15 -20.78 4.19
C ASP A 204 -21.36 -21.28 2.96
N LEU A 205 -20.09 -20.95 2.85
CA LEU A 205 -19.24 -21.38 1.73
C LEU A 205 -18.94 -22.88 1.83
N LYS A 206 -19.37 -23.66 0.84
CA LYS A 206 -19.01 -25.07 0.72
C LYS A 206 -17.60 -25.22 0.16
N LEU A 207 -16.70 -25.80 0.90
CA LEU A 207 -15.38 -26.23 0.39
C LEU A 207 -15.48 -27.60 -0.25
N ILE A 208 -14.77 -27.79 -1.35
CA ILE A 208 -14.60 -29.04 -2.09
C ILE A 208 -13.11 -29.36 -2.10
N PHE A 209 -12.75 -30.52 -1.61
CA PHE A 209 -11.38 -31.01 -1.52
C PHE A 209 -11.17 -32.23 -2.40
#